data_0e885eeca24f2d84502497226ab5d6c0
#
_entry.id   0e885eeca24f2d84502497226ab5d6c0
#
_cell.length_a   1.000
_cell.length_b   1.000
_cell.length_c   1.000
_cell.angle_alpha   90.00
_cell.angle_beta   90.00
_cell.angle_gamma   90.00
#
_symmetry.space_group_name_H-M   'P 1'
#
loop_
_entity.id
_entity.type
_entity.pdbx_description
1 polymer ?
#
loop_
_entity_poly.entity_id
_entity_poly.type
_entity_poly.pdbx_seq_one_letter_code
_entity_poly.pdbx_strand_id
1 'polypeptide(L)'
;MSDLSRSVAIVGVAESDEIGKIENKSNLQLHAEAAYNAIEDAGMEASDIDGIITAGTSTLNTAEFMGLTNIKYTDSTAVGGSSFEIHIAHAMAAINAGYCETVLVTHGEAGRSARNRPGPNLSDPASQYEIPYGFIGMPINYSMACMRYMHLYGEERTRQALAEIAVSTRKWALKNPKAYMKDPMTFDDYHDSRWISWPFHLFDCCLVTDGGGAYIVTKIEIANTLPKKPVWVLGVSEGHAHGIISQMPDLTRTTARNTGPAALKMSGLTHDDIDLAMIYDSFTYTVLATLESLGFCKPGEGADFVANQRTAPGGDFPMNTNGGGLSYCHTGMYGMFLVLEAVRQLRGETGERQLENPKTCLINGTGGALSSTGTIILAID
;
A
#
# COMPACT_ATOMS: atom_id res chain seq x y z
N MET A 1 5.51 5.46 -23.51
CA MET A 1 5.58 5.31 -22.03
C MET A 1 6.96 4.78 -21.57
N SER A 2 7.70 4.03 -22.40
CA SER A 2 9.10 3.64 -22.08
C SER A 2 10.03 4.84 -21.83
N ASP A 3 9.75 5.98 -22.45
CA ASP A 3 10.57 7.20 -22.33
C ASP A 3 10.47 7.87 -20.94
N LEU A 4 9.48 7.50 -20.12
CA LEU A 4 9.32 8.01 -18.76
C LEU A 4 9.93 7.10 -17.69
N SER A 5 10.35 5.89 -18.05
CA SER A 5 11.05 5.00 -17.13
C SER A 5 12.31 5.70 -16.61
N ARG A 6 12.49 5.71 -15.28
CA ARG A 6 13.64 6.34 -14.62
C ARG A 6 13.71 7.88 -14.75
N SER A 7 12.62 8.55 -15.16
CA SER A 7 12.61 10.03 -15.26
C SER A 7 12.47 10.74 -13.92
N VAL A 8 12.00 10.04 -12.89
CA VAL A 8 11.88 10.53 -11.52
C VAL A 8 12.37 9.50 -10.50
N ALA A 9 12.67 9.99 -9.31
CA ALA A 9 13.05 9.15 -8.17
C ALA A 9 12.27 9.51 -6.91
N ILE A 10 12.12 8.54 -6.01
CA ILE A 10 11.71 8.77 -4.63
C ILE A 10 12.98 9.06 -3.82
N VAL A 11 13.00 10.23 -3.16
CA VAL A 11 14.21 10.75 -2.50
C VAL A 11 14.09 10.93 -1.00
N GLY A 12 12.87 10.96 -0.46
CA GLY A 12 12.59 11.04 0.97
C GLY A 12 11.40 10.20 1.34
N VAL A 13 11.46 9.50 2.48
CA VAL A 13 10.38 8.66 2.99
C VAL A 13 10.34 8.67 4.51
N ALA A 14 9.19 8.90 5.10
CA ALA A 14 9.04 8.77 6.55
C ALA A 14 7.60 8.49 6.97
N GLU A 15 7.46 7.85 8.14
CA GLU A 15 6.22 7.84 8.92
C GLU A 15 6.18 9.04 9.89
N SER A 16 4.99 9.26 10.49
CA SER A 16 4.87 10.02 11.73
C SER A 16 5.70 9.38 12.84
N ASP A 17 6.07 10.14 13.87
CA ASP A 17 6.93 9.68 14.96
C ASP A 17 6.35 8.45 15.64
N GLU A 18 5.03 8.43 15.83
CA GLU A 18 4.28 7.37 16.46
C GLU A 18 3.30 6.72 15.48
N ILE A 19 3.08 5.42 15.67
CA ILE A 19 2.07 4.60 15.00
C ILE A 19 1.30 3.83 16.06
N GLY A 20 -0.03 3.75 15.94
CA GLY A 20 -0.83 2.91 16.83
C GLY A 20 -2.07 3.59 17.36
N LYS A 21 -2.06 4.05 18.62
CA LYS A 21 -3.13 4.81 19.23
C LYS A 21 -2.59 6.17 19.67
N ILE A 22 -2.95 7.23 18.95
CA ILE A 22 -2.41 8.58 19.12
C ILE A 22 -3.59 9.53 19.43
N GLU A 23 -3.84 9.80 20.71
CA GLU A 23 -5.03 10.52 21.14
C GLU A 23 -4.92 12.05 21.06
N ASN A 24 -3.72 12.58 20.88
CA ASN A 24 -3.38 14.00 20.98
C ASN A 24 -3.00 14.66 19.64
N LYS A 25 -3.12 13.96 18.53
CA LYS A 25 -2.80 14.50 17.20
C LYS A 25 -4.00 14.43 16.26
N SER A 26 -4.24 15.51 15.53
CA SER A 26 -5.21 15.55 14.44
C SER A 26 -4.65 14.92 13.16
N ASN A 27 -5.51 14.61 12.18
CA ASN A 27 -5.07 14.13 10.87
C ASN A 27 -4.05 15.09 10.23
N LEU A 28 -4.29 16.41 10.27
CA LEU A 28 -3.35 17.40 9.70
C LEU A 28 -1.99 17.39 10.41
N GLN A 29 -1.96 17.20 11.73
CA GLN A 29 -0.68 17.07 12.45
C GLN A 29 0.07 15.81 12.06
N LEU A 30 -0.62 14.67 11.86
CA LEU A 30 -0.01 13.43 11.39
C LEU A 30 0.53 13.56 9.95
N HIS A 31 -0.20 14.26 9.06
CA HIS A 31 0.28 14.61 7.72
C HIS A 31 1.56 15.45 7.79
N ALA A 32 1.54 16.54 8.56
CA ALA A 32 2.67 17.46 8.65
C ALA A 32 3.91 16.81 9.26
N GLU A 33 3.74 16.04 10.34
CA GLU A 33 4.85 15.34 11.00
C GLU A 33 5.54 14.35 10.04
N ALA A 34 4.76 13.48 9.38
CA ALA A 34 5.30 12.55 8.40
C ALA A 34 5.98 13.29 7.23
N ALA A 35 5.40 14.39 6.77
CA ALA A 35 5.93 15.18 5.68
C ALA A 35 7.26 15.86 6.03
N TYR A 36 7.36 16.49 7.21
CA TYR A 36 8.63 17.09 7.65
C TYR A 36 9.71 16.05 7.87
N ASN A 37 9.36 14.89 8.45
CA ASN A 37 10.29 13.77 8.59
C ASN A 37 10.79 13.27 7.22
N ALA A 38 9.92 13.25 6.17
CA ALA A 38 10.32 12.85 4.83
C ALA A 38 11.19 13.92 4.12
N ILE A 39 10.95 15.21 4.38
CA ILE A 39 11.77 16.32 3.89
C ILE A 39 13.18 16.24 4.51
N GLU A 40 13.27 15.99 5.82
CA GLU A 40 14.54 15.76 6.52
C GLU A 40 15.26 14.52 5.99
N ASP A 41 14.53 13.40 5.78
CA ASP A 41 15.09 12.16 5.21
C ASP A 41 15.69 12.38 3.82
N ALA A 42 15.11 13.27 3.02
CA ALA A 42 15.62 13.65 1.71
C ALA A 42 16.84 14.59 1.77
N GLY A 43 17.09 15.25 2.90
CA GLY A 43 18.06 16.33 3.04
C GLY A 43 17.64 17.58 2.28
N MET A 44 16.33 17.86 2.24
CA MET A 44 15.71 19.00 1.55
C MET A 44 15.14 20.00 2.55
N GLU A 45 14.74 21.16 2.05
CA GLU A 45 13.99 22.16 2.80
C GLU A 45 12.52 22.21 2.31
N ALA A 46 11.62 22.67 3.17
CA ALA A 46 10.20 22.81 2.79
C ALA A 46 9.97 23.74 1.59
N SER A 47 10.85 24.69 1.34
CA SER A 47 10.85 25.59 0.19
C SER A 47 11.16 24.91 -1.15
N ASP A 48 11.75 23.71 -1.12
CA ASP A 48 12.07 22.92 -2.33
C ASP A 48 10.84 22.19 -2.87
N ILE A 49 9.76 22.13 -2.07
CA ILE A 49 8.50 21.48 -2.46
C ILE A 49 7.64 22.45 -3.27
N ASP A 50 7.36 22.09 -4.52
CA ASP A 50 6.51 22.89 -5.41
C ASP A 50 5.28 22.13 -5.94
N GLY A 51 5.11 20.86 -5.53
CA GLY A 51 3.91 20.06 -5.74
C GLY A 51 3.48 19.34 -4.47
N ILE A 52 2.18 19.18 -4.23
CA ILE A 52 1.63 18.42 -3.11
C ILE A 52 0.46 17.55 -3.54
N ILE A 53 0.43 16.30 -3.08
CA ILE A 53 -0.66 15.36 -3.34
C ILE A 53 -1.13 14.74 -2.02
N THR A 54 -2.45 14.65 -1.84
CA THR A 54 -3.08 14.00 -0.68
C THR A 54 -4.27 13.15 -1.12
N ALA A 55 -4.70 12.21 -0.28
CA ALA A 55 -5.96 11.48 -0.47
C ALA A 55 -6.85 11.62 0.77
N GLY A 56 -8.13 11.90 0.55
CA GLY A 56 -9.12 11.98 1.63
C GLY A 56 -9.06 13.24 2.50
N THR A 57 -8.14 14.17 2.22
CA THR A 57 -8.05 15.48 2.88
C THR A 57 -7.77 16.58 1.86
N SER A 58 -8.01 17.83 2.25
CA SER A 58 -7.73 18.98 1.38
C SER A 58 -6.22 19.22 1.24
N THR A 59 -5.70 19.13 0.01
CA THR A 59 -4.29 19.42 -0.31
C THR A 59 -3.91 20.85 0.08
N LEU A 60 -4.78 21.83 -0.20
CA LEU A 60 -4.51 23.23 0.11
C LEU A 60 -4.46 23.49 1.61
N ASN A 61 -5.39 22.90 2.38
CA ASN A 61 -5.35 23.03 3.84
C ASN A 61 -4.09 22.38 4.43
N THR A 62 -3.66 21.27 3.87
CA THR A 62 -2.43 20.58 4.30
C THR A 62 -1.20 21.43 3.98
N ALA A 63 -1.12 21.99 2.77
CA ALA A 63 -0.04 22.90 2.36
C ALA A 63 0.02 24.16 3.25
N GLU A 64 -1.14 24.78 3.50
CA GLU A 64 -1.25 25.97 4.38
C GLU A 64 -0.81 25.64 5.81
N PHE A 65 -1.29 24.52 6.37
CA PHE A 65 -0.92 24.09 7.72
C PHE A 65 0.60 23.85 7.86
N MET A 66 1.23 23.36 6.80
CA MET A 66 2.67 23.16 6.72
C MET A 66 3.47 24.42 6.33
N GLY A 67 2.80 25.54 6.03
CA GLY A 67 3.47 26.76 5.57
C GLY A 67 4.13 26.62 4.19
N LEU A 68 3.68 25.70 3.33
CA LEU A 68 4.16 25.55 1.97
C LEU A 68 3.53 26.63 1.08
N THR A 69 4.31 27.64 0.67
CA THR A 69 3.80 28.84 -0.01
C THR A 69 4.08 28.89 -1.51
N ASN A 70 4.87 27.93 -2.04
CA ASN A 70 5.28 27.92 -3.46
C ASN A 70 4.71 26.72 -4.22
N ILE A 71 3.48 26.31 -3.91
CA ILE A 71 2.86 25.15 -4.56
C ILE A 71 2.35 25.54 -5.96
N LYS A 72 2.88 24.88 -6.99
CA LYS A 72 2.52 25.00 -8.39
C LYS A 72 1.59 23.90 -8.87
N TYR A 73 1.64 22.72 -8.22
CA TYR A 73 0.87 21.54 -8.59
C TYR A 73 0.18 20.92 -7.38
N THR A 74 -1.09 20.57 -7.54
CA THR A 74 -1.86 19.82 -6.54
C THR A 74 -2.66 18.70 -7.18
N ASP A 75 -2.78 17.55 -6.49
CA ASP A 75 -3.72 16.49 -6.82
C ASP A 75 -4.34 15.94 -5.53
N SER A 76 -5.57 15.48 -5.63
CA SER A 76 -6.32 14.92 -4.50
C SER A 76 -7.07 13.64 -4.87
N THR A 77 -6.56 12.89 -5.86
CA THR A 77 -7.15 11.61 -6.27
C THR A 77 -7.26 10.67 -5.07
N ALA A 78 -8.48 10.27 -4.75
CA ALA A 78 -8.78 9.43 -3.60
C ALA A 78 -9.61 8.22 -4.02
N VAL A 79 -8.94 7.09 -4.18
CA VAL A 79 -9.53 5.81 -4.61
C VAL A 79 -9.27 4.70 -3.57
N GLY A 80 -9.10 5.10 -2.31
CA GLY A 80 -8.76 4.21 -1.20
C GLY A 80 -7.26 3.92 -1.12
N GLY A 81 -6.91 2.74 -0.65
CA GLY A 81 -5.52 2.40 -0.33
C GLY A 81 -4.53 2.45 -1.49
N SER A 82 -4.99 2.28 -2.74
CA SER A 82 -4.14 2.39 -3.93
C SER A 82 -3.81 3.82 -4.36
N SER A 83 -4.35 4.83 -3.68
CA SER A 83 -4.12 6.23 -4.04
C SER A 83 -2.64 6.58 -4.08
N PHE A 84 -1.85 6.08 -3.16
CA PHE A 84 -0.44 6.47 -3.04
C PHE A 84 0.45 5.89 -4.12
N GLU A 85 0.17 4.70 -4.63
CA GLU A 85 0.83 4.16 -5.80
C GLU A 85 0.45 4.96 -7.07
N ILE A 86 -0.83 5.33 -7.18
CA ILE A 86 -1.34 6.15 -8.29
C ILE A 86 -0.73 7.56 -8.25
N HIS A 87 -0.56 8.14 -7.07
CA HIS A 87 0.08 9.45 -6.90
C HIS A 87 1.53 9.49 -7.42
N ILE A 88 2.28 8.37 -7.40
CA ILE A 88 3.62 8.31 -8.02
C ILE A 88 3.51 8.50 -9.53
N ALA A 89 2.52 7.87 -10.18
CA ALA A 89 2.28 8.04 -11.60
C ALA A 89 1.87 9.47 -11.95
N HIS A 90 1.01 10.09 -11.14
CA HIS A 90 0.57 11.48 -11.31
C HIS A 90 1.72 12.47 -11.08
N ALA A 91 2.53 12.28 -10.03
CA ALA A 91 3.72 13.09 -9.78
C ALA A 91 4.72 12.98 -10.94
N MET A 92 5.00 11.77 -11.44
CA MET A 92 5.84 11.54 -12.61
C MET A 92 5.31 12.31 -13.84
N ALA A 93 4.01 12.23 -14.10
CA ALA A 93 3.39 12.92 -15.23
C ALA A 93 3.49 14.46 -15.09
N ALA A 94 3.21 15.00 -13.90
CA ALA A 94 3.29 16.43 -13.62
C ALA A 94 4.71 16.99 -13.75
N ILE A 95 5.70 16.28 -13.21
CA ILE A 95 7.12 16.65 -13.28
C ILE A 95 7.60 16.63 -14.75
N ASN A 96 7.30 15.58 -15.50
CA ASN A 96 7.71 15.48 -16.90
C ASN A 96 6.99 16.48 -17.82
N ALA A 97 5.78 16.90 -17.44
CA ALA A 97 5.04 17.97 -18.13
C ALA A 97 5.51 19.38 -17.74
N GLY A 98 6.41 19.52 -16.76
CA GLY A 98 6.96 20.80 -16.32
C GLY A 98 6.04 21.62 -15.42
N TYR A 99 5.01 21.02 -14.82
CA TYR A 99 4.15 21.70 -13.85
C TYR A 99 4.85 21.98 -12.53
N CYS A 100 5.73 21.08 -12.10
CA CYS A 100 6.51 21.15 -10.86
C CYS A 100 7.80 20.35 -11.02
N GLU A 101 8.70 20.45 -10.02
CA GLU A 101 9.97 19.71 -9.99
C GLU A 101 10.06 18.71 -8.86
N THR A 102 9.37 18.98 -7.74
CA THR A 102 9.42 18.17 -6.52
C THR A 102 8.04 18.07 -5.89
N VAL A 103 7.52 16.87 -5.80
CA VAL A 103 6.18 16.57 -5.30
C VAL A 103 6.26 15.84 -3.96
N LEU A 104 5.66 16.44 -2.94
CA LEU A 104 5.39 15.81 -1.65
C LEU A 104 4.05 15.05 -1.73
N VAL A 105 4.06 13.77 -1.39
CA VAL A 105 2.85 12.98 -1.19
C VAL A 105 2.76 12.64 0.29
N THR A 106 1.63 12.97 0.93
CA THR A 106 1.47 12.80 2.37
C THR A 106 0.11 12.21 2.74
N HIS A 107 0.10 11.44 3.81
CA HIS A 107 -1.07 10.81 4.43
C HIS A 107 -1.00 10.96 5.95
N GLY A 108 -2.17 11.13 6.58
CA GLY A 108 -2.29 11.13 8.03
C GLY A 108 -3.73 10.87 8.44
N GLU A 109 -3.95 9.87 9.27
CA GLU A 109 -5.28 9.51 9.74
C GLU A 109 -5.26 9.00 11.20
N ALA A 110 -6.18 9.51 12.01
CA ALA A 110 -6.42 9.09 13.38
C ALA A 110 -7.64 8.14 13.46
N GLY A 111 -7.63 7.10 12.60
CA GLY A 111 -8.77 6.18 12.43
C GLY A 111 -9.11 5.35 13.67
N ARG A 112 -8.14 5.14 14.58
CA ARG A 112 -8.32 4.43 15.84
C ARG A 112 -8.79 5.34 16.97
N SER A 113 -8.21 6.52 17.11
CA SER A 113 -8.49 7.47 18.19
C SER A 113 -9.69 8.37 17.88
N ALA A 114 -9.86 8.82 16.64
CA ALA A 114 -11.02 9.56 16.21
C ALA A 114 -12.22 8.61 16.03
N ARG A 115 -13.05 8.50 17.04
CA ARG A 115 -14.22 7.59 17.05
C ARG A 115 -15.36 8.00 16.12
N ASN A 116 -15.26 9.11 15.42
CA ASN A 116 -16.27 9.63 14.50
C ASN A 116 -16.15 8.94 13.13
N ARG A 117 -16.77 7.77 13.00
CA ARG A 117 -17.08 7.22 11.68
C ARG A 117 -18.38 7.85 11.21
N PRO A 118 -18.41 8.57 10.08
CA PRO A 118 -19.66 9.04 9.50
C PRO A 118 -20.58 7.83 9.25
N GLY A 119 -21.86 8.00 9.51
CA GLY A 119 -22.86 7.02 9.17
C GLY A 119 -22.96 6.81 7.64
N PRO A 120 -23.74 5.81 7.18
CA PRO A 120 -23.92 5.55 5.76
C PRO A 120 -24.45 6.81 5.05
N ASN A 121 -23.79 7.19 3.97
CA ASN A 121 -24.31 8.25 3.09
C ASN A 121 -25.39 7.63 2.20
N LEU A 122 -26.66 7.99 2.42
CA LEU A 122 -27.77 7.45 1.66
C LEU A 122 -27.75 7.78 0.15
N SER A 123 -26.93 8.74 -0.26
CA SER A 123 -26.72 9.06 -1.69
C SER A 123 -25.67 8.16 -2.33
N ASP A 124 -24.89 7.41 -1.54
CA ASP A 124 -23.86 6.51 -2.05
C ASP A 124 -24.49 5.22 -2.61
N PRO A 125 -24.07 4.75 -3.80
CA PRO A 125 -24.57 3.51 -4.38
C PRO A 125 -24.48 2.28 -3.48
N ALA A 126 -23.40 2.14 -2.70
CA ALA A 126 -23.26 1.03 -1.74
C ALA A 126 -24.37 1.07 -0.68
N SER A 127 -24.71 2.26 -0.17
CA SER A 127 -25.79 2.44 0.80
C SER A 127 -27.16 2.09 0.21
N GLN A 128 -27.37 2.32 -1.06
CA GLN A 128 -28.66 2.06 -1.73
C GLN A 128 -28.82 0.60 -2.18
N TYR A 129 -27.75 -0.01 -2.68
CA TYR A 129 -27.82 -1.29 -3.39
C TYR A 129 -27.13 -2.45 -2.69
N GLU A 130 -26.30 -2.21 -1.69
CA GLU A 130 -25.58 -3.24 -0.94
C GLU A 130 -25.99 -3.35 0.53
N ILE A 131 -26.08 -2.24 1.25
CA ILE A 131 -26.45 -2.23 2.68
C ILE A 131 -27.82 -2.92 2.94
N PRO A 132 -28.89 -2.73 2.12
CA PRO A 132 -30.16 -3.43 2.33
C PRO A 132 -30.06 -4.96 2.31
N TYR A 133 -29.00 -5.50 1.70
CA TYR A 133 -28.74 -6.96 1.66
C TYR A 133 -27.73 -7.40 2.73
N GLY A 134 -27.34 -6.52 3.65
CA GLY A 134 -26.45 -6.84 4.75
C GLY A 134 -24.96 -6.58 4.49
N PHE A 135 -24.61 -5.96 3.37
CA PHE A 135 -23.21 -5.62 3.05
C PHE A 135 -22.77 -4.38 3.82
N ILE A 136 -22.49 -4.55 5.11
CA ILE A 136 -22.11 -3.46 6.00
C ILE A 136 -20.62 -3.55 6.31
N GLY A 137 -19.82 -2.79 5.57
CA GLY A 137 -18.39 -2.64 5.79
C GLY A 137 -17.52 -3.64 5.02
N MET A 138 -16.23 -3.30 4.94
CA MET A 138 -15.24 -3.99 4.11
C MET A 138 -15.07 -5.48 4.41
N PRO A 139 -15.13 -5.99 5.67
CA PRO A 139 -14.97 -7.41 5.91
C PRO A 139 -15.99 -8.27 5.17
N ILE A 140 -17.24 -7.82 5.03
CA ILE A 140 -18.29 -8.56 4.33
C ILE A 140 -18.05 -8.56 2.82
N ASN A 141 -17.66 -7.41 2.26
CA ASN A 141 -17.38 -7.28 0.83
C ASN A 141 -16.24 -8.22 0.39
N TYR A 142 -15.15 -8.22 1.14
CA TYR A 142 -13.99 -9.07 0.83
C TYR A 142 -14.26 -10.56 1.13
N SER A 143 -15.02 -10.88 2.17
CA SER A 143 -15.38 -12.26 2.47
C SER A 143 -16.22 -12.90 1.36
N MET A 144 -17.13 -12.15 0.72
CA MET A 144 -17.86 -12.63 -0.45
C MET A 144 -16.93 -12.97 -1.63
N ALA A 145 -15.99 -12.11 -1.91
CA ALA A 145 -15.01 -12.37 -2.97
C ALA A 145 -14.18 -13.63 -2.64
N CYS A 146 -13.74 -13.76 -1.38
CA CYS A 146 -13.05 -14.95 -0.90
C CYS A 146 -13.91 -16.21 -0.99
N MET A 147 -15.20 -16.16 -0.63
CA MET A 147 -16.12 -17.30 -0.77
C MET A 147 -16.28 -17.73 -2.24
N ARG A 148 -16.29 -16.76 -3.18
CA ARG A 148 -16.29 -17.11 -4.61
C ARG A 148 -15.03 -17.83 -5.03
N TYR A 149 -13.87 -17.38 -4.53
CA TYR A 149 -12.58 -18.04 -4.76
C TYR A 149 -12.56 -19.46 -4.18
N MET A 150 -13.02 -19.63 -2.93
CA MET A 150 -13.14 -20.93 -2.26
C MET A 150 -14.02 -21.90 -3.05
N HIS A 151 -15.16 -21.41 -3.60
CA HIS A 151 -16.06 -22.22 -4.43
C HIS A 151 -15.38 -22.74 -5.70
N LEU A 152 -14.50 -21.94 -6.30
CA LEU A 152 -13.81 -22.31 -7.56
C LEU A 152 -12.57 -23.19 -7.32
N TYR A 153 -11.82 -22.91 -6.26
CA TYR A 153 -10.48 -23.48 -6.07
C TYR A 153 -10.32 -24.34 -4.81
N GLY A 154 -11.35 -24.47 -4.02
CA GLY A 154 -11.39 -25.31 -2.81
C GLY A 154 -11.27 -24.52 -1.50
N GLU A 155 -12.13 -24.88 -0.54
CA GLU A 155 -12.26 -24.18 0.75
C GLU A 155 -11.03 -24.37 1.62
N GLU A 156 -10.68 -25.62 1.94
CA GLU A 156 -9.61 -25.97 2.86
C GLU A 156 -8.27 -25.39 2.42
N ARG A 157 -7.96 -25.56 1.12
CA ARG A 157 -6.74 -25.05 0.51
C ARG A 157 -6.65 -23.52 0.57
N THR A 158 -7.77 -22.83 0.33
CA THR A 158 -7.84 -21.37 0.42
C THR A 158 -7.62 -20.92 1.86
N ARG A 159 -8.31 -21.51 2.84
CA ARG A 159 -8.15 -21.15 4.25
C ARG A 159 -6.73 -21.38 4.75
N GLN A 160 -6.07 -22.45 4.33
CA GLN A 160 -4.66 -22.66 4.63
C GLN A 160 -3.79 -21.55 4.04
N ALA A 161 -4.04 -21.11 2.81
CA ALA A 161 -3.30 -20.01 2.19
C ALA A 161 -3.48 -18.68 2.94
N LEU A 162 -4.70 -18.40 3.43
CA LEU A 162 -4.94 -17.20 4.25
C LEU A 162 -4.11 -17.25 5.55
N ALA A 163 -4.03 -18.39 6.21
CA ALA A 163 -3.21 -18.60 7.39
C ALA A 163 -1.70 -18.44 7.10
N GLU A 164 -1.21 -18.99 5.98
CA GLU A 164 0.17 -18.82 5.51
C GLU A 164 0.54 -17.33 5.36
N ILE A 165 -0.33 -16.54 4.72
CA ILE A 165 -0.13 -15.10 4.54
C ILE A 165 -0.11 -14.37 5.89
N ALA A 166 -1.07 -14.63 6.77
CA ALA A 166 -1.16 -13.97 8.06
C ALA A 166 0.06 -14.25 8.95
N VAL A 167 0.47 -15.53 9.05
CA VAL A 167 1.62 -15.94 9.85
C VAL A 167 2.93 -15.40 9.28
N SER A 168 3.12 -15.45 7.95
CA SER A 168 4.30 -14.89 7.30
C SER A 168 4.44 -13.39 7.56
N THR A 169 3.36 -12.65 7.42
CA THR A 169 3.32 -11.19 7.65
C THR A 169 3.62 -10.86 9.12
N ARG A 170 3.10 -11.65 10.07
CA ARG A 170 3.42 -11.49 11.49
C ARG A 170 4.91 -11.72 11.78
N LYS A 171 5.55 -12.71 11.17
CA LYS A 171 6.99 -12.95 11.33
C LYS A 171 7.84 -11.76 10.89
N TRP A 172 7.45 -11.07 9.83
CA TRP A 172 8.09 -9.82 9.42
C TRP A 172 7.86 -8.68 10.41
N ALA A 173 6.63 -8.53 10.93
CA ALA A 173 6.29 -7.52 11.92
C ALA A 173 7.15 -7.63 13.18
N LEU A 174 7.49 -8.83 13.64
CA LEU A 174 8.34 -9.05 14.81
C LEU A 174 9.76 -8.48 14.64
N LYS A 175 10.23 -8.31 13.40
CA LYS A 175 11.50 -7.68 13.07
C LYS A 175 11.40 -6.16 12.88
N ASN A 176 10.19 -5.59 12.92
CA ASN A 176 9.97 -4.16 12.76
C ASN A 176 9.68 -3.50 14.13
N PRO A 177 10.60 -2.67 14.67
CA PRO A 177 10.40 -2.03 15.97
C PRO A 177 9.17 -1.11 16.02
N LYS A 178 8.72 -0.57 14.88
CA LYS A 178 7.51 0.27 14.76
C LYS A 178 6.22 -0.53 14.56
N ALA A 179 6.26 -1.87 14.38
CA ALA A 179 5.05 -2.66 14.18
C ALA A 179 4.13 -2.60 15.39
N TYR A 180 2.81 -2.51 15.14
CA TYR A 180 1.81 -2.47 16.20
C TYR A 180 1.65 -3.82 16.92
N MET A 181 1.69 -4.93 16.17
CA MET A 181 1.62 -6.28 16.72
C MET A 181 3.02 -6.78 17.08
N LYS A 182 3.21 -7.13 18.35
CA LYS A 182 4.52 -7.53 18.91
C LYS A 182 4.61 -8.99 19.32
N ASP A 183 3.47 -9.69 19.39
CA ASP A 183 3.44 -11.08 19.85
C ASP A 183 3.60 -12.03 18.65
N PRO A 184 4.37 -13.12 18.80
CA PRO A 184 4.41 -14.19 17.80
C PRO A 184 3.01 -14.75 17.54
N MET A 185 2.81 -15.33 16.37
CA MET A 185 1.57 -15.97 15.98
C MET A 185 1.86 -17.31 15.30
N THR A 186 1.27 -18.36 15.82
CA THR A 186 1.27 -19.71 15.24
C THR A 186 0.06 -19.89 14.32
N PHE A 187 0.02 -21.01 13.59
CA PHE A 187 -1.17 -21.40 12.84
C PHE A 187 -2.36 -21.69 13.74
N ASP A 188 -2.11 -22.30 14.92
CA ASP A 188 -3.17 -22.56 15.90
C ASP A 188 -3.76 -21.25 16.44
N ASP A 189 -2.92 -20.26 16.78
CA ASP A 189 -3.39 -18.92 17.19
C ASP A 189 -4.26 -18.26 16.11
N TYR A 190 -3.89 -18.43 14.84
CA TYR A 190 -4.69 -17.94 13.72
C TYR A 190 -6.05 -18.63 13.67
N HIS A 191 -6.09 -19.95 13.68
CA HIS A 191 -7.33 -20.75 13.56
C HIS A 191 -8.23 -20.61 14.78
N ASP A 192 -7.70 -20.43 15.97
CA ASP A 192 -8.46 -20.23 17.21
C ASP A 192 -8.96 -18.79 17.37
N SER A 193 -8.51 -17.84 16.52
CA SER A 193 -8.94 -16.47 16.61
C SER A 193 -10.42 -16.31 16.20
N ARG A 194 -11.08 -15.31 16.78
CA ARG A 194 -12.53 -15.10 16.55
C ARG A 194 -12.87 -14.86 15.09
N TRP A 195 -14.04 -15.31 14.68
CA TRP A 195 -14.62 -14.96 13.40
C TRP A 195 -15.01 -13.48 13.32
N ILE A 196 -14.69 -12.85 12.19
CA ILE A 196 -15.16 -11.50 11.85
C ILE A 196 -16.28 -11.55 10.83
N SER A 197 -16.07 -12.24 9.71
CA SER A 197 -17.06 -12.51 8.66
C SER A 197 -16.57 -13.73 7.90
N TRP A 198 -17.32 -14.83 7.91
CA TRP A 198 -16.91 -16.05 7.20
C TRP A 198 -16.44 -15.75 5.78
N PRO A 199 -15.25 -16.22 5.31
CA PRO A 199 -14.33 -17.15 5.97
C PRO A 199 -13.20 -16.48 6.78
N PHE A 200 -13.32 -15.19 7.12
CA PHE A 200 -12.26 -14.43 7.79
C PHE A 200 -12.30 -14.52 9.30
N HIS A 201 -11.18 -14.89 9.86
CA HIS A 201 -10.84 -14.72 11.27
C HIS A 201 -10.30 -13.29 11.56
N LEU A 202 -10.03 -13.00 12.81
CA LEU A 202 -9.49 -11.72 13.24
C LEU A 202 -8.18 -11.38 12.51
N PHE A 203 -7.30 -12.35 12.35
CA PHE A 203 -5.98 -12.15 11.76
C PHE A 203 -5.97 -12.15 10.22
N ASP A 204 -7.12 -12.38 9.60
CA ASP A 204 -7.31 -12.11 8.18
C ASP A 204 -7.54 -10.63 7.86
N CYS A 205 -7.90 -9.85 8.87
CA CYS A 205 -8.29 -8.45 8.72
C CYS A 205 -7.13 -7.52 9.09
N CYS A 206 -6.96 -6.45 8.31
CA CYS A 206 -5.99 -5.42 8.62
C CYS A 206 -6.28 -4.73 9.96
N LEU A 207 -5.25 -4.14 10.51
CA LEU A 207 -5.31 -3.34 11.74
C LEU A 207 -6.16 -2.06 11.54
N VAL A 208 -6.49 -1.44 12.63
CA VAL A 208 -6.94 -0.05 12.69
C VAL A 208 -6.00 0.68 13.61
N THR A 209 -5.16 1.55 13.05
CA THR A 209 -4.18 2.36 13.78
C THR A 209 -4.29 3.83 13.40
N ASP A 210 -3.74 4.68 14.22
CA ASP A 210 -3.44 6.07 13.90
C ASP A 210 -2.03 6.16 13.37
N GLY A 211 -1.74 7.17 12.55
CA GLY A 211 -0.42 7.43 12.03
C GLY A 211 -0.45 8.17 10.70
N GLY A 212 0.72 8.52 10.22
CA GLY A 212 0.92 9.17 8.94
C GLY A 212 2.14 8.62 8.22
N GLY A 213 2.23 8.92 6.95
CA GLY A 213 3.37 8.63 6.10
C GLY A 213 3.51 9.67 5.00
N ALA A 214 4.72 9.85 4.51
CA ALA A 214 5.00 10.74 3.38
C ALA A 214 6.19 10.24 2.56
N TYR A 215 6.18 10.57 1.28
CA TYR A 215 7.33 10.41 0.40
C TYR A 215 7.46 11.60 -0.57
N ILE A 216 8.67 11.79 -1.08
CA ILE A 216 8.99 12.87 -2.00
C ILE A 216 9.45 12.29 -3.34
N VAL A 217 8.81 12.72 -4.42
CA VAL A 217 9.16 12.39 -5.80
C VAL A 217 9.78 13.62 -6.45
N THR A 218 10.95 13.48 -7.07
CA THR A 218 11.60 14.59 -7.76
C THR A 218 12.23 14.17 -9.08
N LYS A 219 12.55 15.14 -9.92
CA LYS A 219 13.22 14.90 -11.20
C LYS A 219 14.66 14.40 -11.01
N ILE A 220 15.19 13.73 -12.03
CA ILE A 220 16.51 13.08 -11.99
C ILE A 220 17.65 14.05 -11.65
N GLU A 221 17.60 15.29 -12.16
CA GLU A 221 18.66 16.28 -11.94
C GLU A 221 18.79 16.66 -10.47
N ILE A 222 17.66 16.83 -9.77
CA ILE A 222 17.64 17.12 -8.33
C ILE A 222 18.01 15.85 -7.54
N ALA A 223 17.42 14.71 -7.88
CA ALA A 223 17.65 13.44 -7.16
C ALA A 223 19.15 13.10 -7.06
N ASN A 224 19.93 13.35 -8.12
CA ASN A 224 21.36 13.08 -8.17
C ASN A 224 22.22 14.02 -7.29
N THR A 225 21.67 15.11 -6.78
CA THR A 225 22.39 16.07 -5.90
C THR A 225 22.14 15.81 -4.42
N LEU A 226 21.17 14.97 -4.09
CA LEU A 226 20.76 14.71 -2.71
C LEU A 226 21.69 13.70 -2.01
N PRO A 227 21.78 13.75 -0.67
CA PRO A 227 22.75 12.94 0.08
C PRO A 227 22.45 11.45 0.08
N LYS A 228 21.18 11.06 -0.01
CA LYS A 228 20.76 9.65 -0.05
C LYS A 228 20.66 9.14 -1.48
N LYS A 229 20.89 7.84 -1.65
CA LYS A 229 20.71 7.18 -2.96
C LYS A 229 19.26 7.33 -3.44
N PRO A 230 19.04 7.84 -4.65
CA PRO A 230 17.72 7.90 -5.23
C PRO A 230 17.18 6.50 -5.51
N VAL A 231 15.88 6.29 -5.27
CA VAL A 231 15.16 5.07 -5.66
C VAL A 231 14.36 5.39 -6.91
N TRP A 232 14.75 4.79 -8.02
CA TRP A 232 14.20 5.11 -9.35
C TRP A 232 12.83 4.50 -9.55
N VAL A 233 11.92 5.25 -10.15
CA VAL A 233 10.62 4.76 -10.61
C VAL A 233 10.79 4.25 -12.04
N LEU A 234 10.77 2.93 -12.22
CA LEU A 234 10.96 2.29 -13.52
C LEU A 234 9.67 2.04 -14.27
N GLY A 235 8.60 1.75 -13.54
CA GLY A 235 7.31 1.45 -14.14
C GLY A 235 6.17 1.86 -13.25
N VAL A 236 5.11 2.39 -13.85
CA VAL A 236 3.88 2.79 -13.18
C VAL A 236 2.67 2.39 -14.01
N SER A 237 1.60 1.98 -13.36
CA SER A 237 0.30 1.77 -13.99
C SER A 237 -0.81 1.83 -12.97
N GLU A 238 -1.96 2.34 -13.38
CA GLU A 238 -3.19 2.38 -12.58
C GLU A 238 -4.35 1.71 -13.31
N GLY A 239 -5.33 1.23 -12.55
CA GLY A 239 -6.52 0.60 -13.11
C GLY A 239 -7.72 0.69 -12.17
N HIS A 240 -8.88 1.00 -12.75
CA HIS A 240 -10.14 1.16 -12.04
C HIS A 240 -11.21 0.30 -12.72
N ALA A 241 -12.02 -0.44 -11.96
CA ALA A 241 -13.00 -1.36 -12.52
C ALA A 241 -14.44 -1.08 -12.09
N HIS A 242 -14.66 -0.76 -10.82
CA HIS A 242 -16.00 -0.60 -10.27
C HIS A 242 -15.97 0.31 -9.03
N GLY A 243 -17.11 0.84 -8.63
CA GLY A 243 -17.24 1.64 -7.40
C GLY A 243 -17.70 0.80 -6.19
N ILE A 244 -18.52 -0.23 -6.41
CA ILE A 244 -19.09 -1.09 -5.38
C ILE A 244 -18.87 -2.56 -5.73
N ILE A 245 -18.76 -3.44 -4.72
CA ILE A 245 -18.37 -4.85 -4.92
C ILE A 245 -19.38 -5.64 -5.76
N SER A 246 -20.67 -5.32 -5.67
CA SER A 246 -21.73 -5.97 -6.46
C SER A 246 -21.62 -5.72 -7.97
N GLN A 247 -20.80 -4.74 -8.38
CA GLN A 247 -20.50 -4.44 -9.79
C GLN A 247 -19.15 -5.03 -10.23
N MET A 248 -18.44 -5.73 -9.36
CA MET A 248 -17.17 -6.37 -9.72
C MET A 248 -17.40 -7.52 -10.71
N PRO A 249 -16.85 -7.47 -11.93
CA PRO A 249 -17.15 -8.46 -12.97
C PRO A 249 -16.67 -9.87 -12.62
N ASP A 250 -15.55 -9.98 -11.92
CA ASP A 250 -14.95 -11.24 -11.47
C ASP A 250 -14.38 -11.04 -10.06
N LEU A 251 -15.05 -11.60 -9.06
CA LEU A 251 -14.69 -11.47 -7.65
C LEU A 251 -13.33 -12.10 -7.29
N THR A 252 -12.71 -12.85 -8.20
CA THR A 252 -11.43 -13.51 -7.98
C THR A 252 -10.24 -12.78 -8.61
N ARG A 253 -10.48 -11.70 -9.38
CA ARG A 253 -9.44 -11.01 -10.13
C ARG A 253 -9.55 -9.49 -10.00
N THR A 254 -8.48 -8.87 -9.53
CA THR A 254 -8.37 -7.41 -9.45
C THR A 254 -7.88 -6.79 -10.77
N THR A 255 -7.90 -5.46 -10.87
CA THR A 255 -7.32 -4.74 -12.00
C THR A 255 -5.80 -4.88 -12.07
N ALA A 256 -5.15 -5.46 -11.06
CA ALA A 256 -3.73 -5.80 -11.08
C ALA A 256 -3.35 -6.69 -12.28
N ARG A 257 -4.31 -7.47 -12.81
CA ARG A 257 -4.13 -8.25 -14.07
C ARG A 257 -3.77 -7.39 -15.29
N ASN A 258 -4.09 -6.11 -15.25
CA ASN A 258 -3.78 -5.15 -16.31
C ASN A 258 -2.60 -4.26 -15.90
N THR A 259 -2.57 -3.81 -14.64
CA THR A 259 -1.57 -2.85 -14.14
C THR A 259 -0.20 -3.51 -13.94
N GLY A 260 -0.14 -4.75 -13.48
CA GLY A 260 1.10 -5.50 -13.32
C GLY A 260 1.89 -5.64 -14.64
N PRO A 261 1.31 -6.27 -15.68
CA PRO A 261 1.97 -6.38 -16.97
C PRO A 261 2.33 -5.03 -17.61
N ALA A 262 1.52 -3.99 -17.40
CA ALA A 262 1.80 -2.65 -17.93
C ALA A 262 2.99 -1.99 -17.24
N ALA A 263 3.09 -2.08 -15.90
CA ALA A 263 4.22 -1.56 -15.13
C ALA A 263 5.53 -2.32 -15.43
N LEU A 264 5.49 -3.66 -15.51
CA LEU A 264 6.62 -4.50 -15.91
C LEU A 264 7.09 -4.16 -17.33
N LYS A 265 6.15 -4.01 -18.27
CA LYS A 265 6.51 -3.61 -19.64
C LYS A 265 7.18 -2.24 -19.69
N MET A 266 6.72 -1.27 -18.90
CA MET A 266 7.33 0.06 -18.83
C MET A 266 8.74 0.00 -18.23
N SER A 267 8.94 -0.81 -17.20
CA SER A 267 10.25 -0.98 -16.54
C SER A 267 11.27 -1.76 -17.37
N GLY A 268 10.82 -2.56 -18.33
CA GLY A 268 11.65 -3.51 -19.07
C GLY A 268 12.05 -4.76 -18.28
N LEU A 269 11.43 -4.97 -17.10
CA LEU A 269 11.69 -6.12 -16.23
C LEU A 269 10.62 -7.20 -16.39
N THR A 270 10.93 -8.38 -15.90
CA THR A 270 10.05 -9.55 -15.79
C THR A 270 9.76 -9.88 -14.33
N HIS A 271 8.91 -10.85 -14.05
CA HIS A 271 8.66 -11.32 -12.69
C HIS A 271 9.91 -11.90 -12.01
N ASP A 272 10.80 -12.52 -12.79
CA ASP A 272 12.04 -13.13 -12.29
C ASP A 272 13.09 -12.08 -11.86
N ASP A 273 12.91 -10.83 -12.28
CA ASP A 273 13.78 -9.71 -11.91
C ASP A 273 13.33 -9.00 -10.63
N ILE A 274 12.25 -9.45 -9.97
CA ILE A 274 11.69 -8.82 -8.77
C ILE A 274 12.23 -9.48 -7.51
N ASP A 275 13.04 -8.74 -6.74
CA ASP A 275 13.66 -9.25 -5.51
C ASP A 275 12.72 -9.27 -4.30
N LEU A 276 11.75 -8.34 -4.25
CA LEU A 276 10.72 -8.31 -3.21
C LEU A 276 9.42 -7.72 -3.72
N ALA A 277 8.32 -8.08 -3.09
CA ALA A 277 7.02 -7.51 -3.39
C ALA A 277 6.38 -6.86 -2.15
N MET A 278 5.84 -5.67 -2.34
CA MET A 278 5.03 -4.98 -1.34
C MET A 278 3.59 -4.94 -1.84
N ILE A 279 2.74 -5.81 -1.27
CA ILE A 279 1.37 -6.02 -1.73
C ILE A 279 0.40 -5.61 -0.64
N TYR A 280 -0.56 -4.76 -0.99
CA TYR A 280 -1.59 -4.31 -0.04
C TYR A 280 -2.36 -5.50 0.55
N ASP A 281 -2.35 -5.59 1.87
CA ASP A 281 -2.96 -6.66 2.65
C ASP A 281 -4.08 -6.13 3.57
N SER A 282 -5.09 -5.48 2.97
CA SER A 282 -6.32 -5.13 3.69
C SER A 282 -7.00 -6.36 4.32
N PHE A 283 -6.88 -7.48 3.65
CA PHE A 283 -7.23 -8.82 4.11
C PHE A 283 -6.21 -9.81 3.53
N THR A 284 -6.07 -10.97 4.14
CA THR A 284 -5.23 -12.05 3.60
C THR A 284 -5.64 -12.43 2.18
N TYR A 285 -6.94 -12.43 1.90
CA TYR A 285 -7.48 -12.68 0.56
C TYR A 285 -7.06 -11.64 -0.48
N THR A 286 -6.89 -10.37 -0.09
CA THR A 286 -6.41 -9.33 -1.00
C THR A 286 -5.05 -9.71 -1.58
N VAL A 287 -4.15 -10.22 -0.74
CA VAL A 287 -2.83 -10.70 -1.15
C VAL A 287 -2.94 -11.85 -2.15
N LEU A 288 -3.75 -12.86 -1.80
CA LEU A 288 -3.94 -14.06 -2.63
C LEU A 288 -4.44 -13.71 -4.04
N ALA A 289 -5.53 -12.92 -4.11
CA ALA A 289 -6.11 -12.48 -5.38
C ALA A 289 -5.16 -11.57 -6.19
N THR A 290 -4.36 -10.75 -5.51
CA THR A 290 -3.42 -9.82 -6.14
C THR A 290 -2.21 -10.55 -6.72
N LEU A 291 -1.62 -11.53 -6.03
CA LEU A 291 -0.52 -12.35 -6.54
C LEU A 291 -0.89 -13.05 -7.87
N GLU A 292 -2.08 -13.66 -7.92
CA GLU A 292 -2.62 -14.27 -9.13
C GLU A 292 -2.90 -13.23 -10.23
N SER A 293 -3.49 -12.09 -9.84
CA SER A 293 -3.80 -11.03 -10.80
C SER A 293 -2.55 -10.38 -11.39
N LEU A 294 -1.50 -10.19 -10.60
CA LEU A 294 -0.20 -9.70 -11.06
C LEU A 294 0.52 -10.69 -11.99
N GLY A 295 0.19 -11.98 -11.91
CA GLY A 295 0.77 -13.03 -12.74
C GLY A 295 1.98 -13.73 -12.13
N PHE A 296 2.23 -13.59 -10.82
CA PHE A 296 3.25 -14.39 -10.12
C PHE A 296 2.91 -15.89 -10.08
N CYS A 297 1.64 -16.22 -10.17
CA CYS A 297 1.11 -17.56 -10.34
C CYS A 297 -0.20 -17.50 -11.15
N LYS A 298 -0.65 -18.66 -11.65
CA LYS A 298 -1.90 -18.71 -12.39
C LYS A 298 -3.12 -18.65 -11.47
N PRO A 299 -4.32 -18.30 -11.99
CA PRO A 299 -5.55 -18.36 -11.23
C PRO A 299 -5.77 -19.73 -10.56
N GLY A 300 -6.00 -19.71 -9.26
CA GLY A 300 -6.15 -20.90 -8.43
C GLY A 300 -4.85 -21.53 -7.92
N GLU A 301 -3.68 -21.04 -8.31
CA GLU A 301 -2.37 -21.52 -7.83
C GLU A 301 -1.81 -20.68 -6.67
N GLY A 302 -2.48 -19.60 -6.28
CA GLY A 302 -2.00 -18.70 -5.22
C GLY A 302 -1.77 -19.41 -3.89
N ALA A 303 -2.57 -20.43 -3.56
CA ALA A 303 -2.38 -21.22 -2.35
C ALA A 303 -1.05 -21.99 -2.35
N ASP A 304 -0.66 -22.57 -3.48
CA ASP A 304 0.62 -23.27 -3.61
C ASP A 304 1.77 -22.25 -3.62
N PHE A 305 1.54 -21.06 -4.18
CA PHE A 305 2.54 -20.01 -4.23
C PHE A 305 2.95 -19.52 -2.83
N VAL A 306 2.01 -19.35 -1.90
CA VAL A 306 2.30 -18.85 -0.54
C VAL A 306 2.62 -19.96 0.47
N ALA A 307 2.47 -21.23 0.09
CA ALA A 307 2.66 -22.37 0.96
C ALA A 307 4.08 -22.43 1.56
N ASN A 308 4.20 -23.13 2.68
CA ASN A 308 5.47 -23.37 3.37
C ASN A 308 6.21 -22.08 3.80
N GLN A 309 5.46 -21.03 4.10
CA GLN A 309 6.03 -19.75 4.55
C GLN A 309 6.98 -19.12 3.51
N ARG A 310 6.74 -19.34 2.23
CA ARG A 310 7.55 -18.82 1.13
C ARG A 310 7.75 -17.31 1.18
N THR A 311 6.75 -16.58 1.69
CA THR A 311 6.78 -15.11 1.78
C THR A 311 7.31 -14.57 3.11
N ALA A 312 7.66 -15.45 4.05
CA ALA A 312 8.19 -15.10 5.37
C ALA A 312 9.69 -14.77 5.33
N PRO A 313 10.27 -14.28 6.45
CA PRO A 313 11.71 -14.17 6.60
C PRO A 313 12.41 -15.51 6.35
N GLY A 314 13.35 -15.52 5.39
CA GLY A 314 14.07 -16.71 4.94
C GLY A 314 13.40 -17.53 3.84
N GLY A 315 12.20 -17.14 3.40
CA GLY A 315 11.59 -17.68 2.19
C GLY A 315 12.20 -17.09 0.91
N ASP A 316 11.90 -17.70 -0.22
CA ASP A 316 12.48 -17.32 -1.53
C ASP A 316 11.70 -16.19 -2.25
N PHE A 317 10.57 -15.76 -1.69
CA PHE A 317 9.79 -14.62 -2.20
C PHE A 317 9.42 -13.64 -1.06
N PRO A 318 10.36 -12.81 -0.60
CA PRO A 318 10.09 -11.85 0.48
C PRO A 318 8.95 -10.92 0.15
N MET A 319 7.96 -10.81 1.05
CA MET A 319 6.79 -9.96 0.83
C MET A 319 6.38 -9.24 2.12
N ASN A 320 5.96 -7.97 1.99
CA ASN A 320 5.47 -7.15 3.11
C ASN A 320 6.41 -7.14 4.32
N THR A 321 7.68 -6.86 4.07
CA THR A 321 8.78 -6.97 5.04
C THR A 321 8.66 -6.05 6.24
N ASN A 322 7.78 -5.04 6.20
CA ASN A 322 7.46 -4.20 7.37
C ASN A 322 6.43 -4.84 8.32
N GLY A 323 5.77 -5.92 7.92
CA GLY A 323 4.70 -6.57 8.67
C GLY A 323 3.29 -6.22 8.18
N GLY A 324 3.17 -5.54 7.05
CA GLY A 324 1.90 -5.33 6.35
C GLY A 324 0.85 -4.52 7.10
N GLY A 325 -0.27 -4.35 6.48
CA GLY A 325 -1.51 -3.85 7.09
C GLY A 325 -2.08 -4.80 8.13
N LEU A 326 -1.73 -6.09 8.04
CA LEU A 326 -2.18 -7.13 8.98
C LEU A 326 -1.47 -7.07 10.34
N SER A 327 -0.23 -6.55 10.41
CA SER A 327 0.55 -6.64 11.65
C SER A 327 1.40 -5.40 11.97
N TYR A 328 1.77 -4.57 10.98
CA TYR A 328 2.54 -3.35 11.21
C TYR A 328 1.63 -2.16 11.53
N CYS A 329 0.87 -1.66 10.56
CA CYS A 329 -0.08 -0.55 10.75
C CYS A 329 -1.12 -0.51 9.63
N HIS A 330 -2.29 0.05 9.90
CA HIS A 330 -3.26 0.38 8.87
C HIS A 330 -4.06 1.61 9.30
N THR A 331 -3.69 2.76 8.75
CA THR A 331 -4.24 4.07 9.06
C THR A 331 -5.37 4.47 8.12
N GLY A 332 -6.21 3.49 7.73
CA GLY A 332 -7.28 3.70 6.74
C GLY A 332 -6.84 3.50 5.28
N MET A 333 -5.65 3.93 4.91
CA MET A 333 -5.06 3.76 3.57
C MET A 333 -3.59 3.34 3.67
N TYR A 334 -3.33 2.04 3.59
CA TYR A 334 -2.01 1.45 3.88
C TYR A 334 -0.99 1.59 2.72
N GLY A 335 -1.41 1.86 1.47
CA GLY A 335 -0.50 1.93 0.31
C GLY A 335 0.71 2.84 0.51
N MET A 336 0.58 3.94 1.24
CA MET A 336 1.69 4.79 1.64
C MET A 336 2.85 4.00 2.24
N PHE A 337 2.57 3.09 3.17
CA PHE A 337 3.58 2.34 3.92
C PHE A 337 4.24 1.21 3.12
N LEU A 338 3.61 0.78 2.01
CA LEU A 338 4.24 -0.10 1.02
C LEU A 338 5.40 0.62 0.33
N VAL A 339 5.18 1.88 -0.07
CA VAL A 339 6.20 2.71 -0.71
C VAL A 339 7.37 2.99 0.23
N LEU A 340 7.06 3.38 1.48
CA LEU A 340 8.09 3.67 2.48
C LEU A 340 9.02 2.47 2.73
N GLU A 341 8.44 1.29 2.91
CA GLU A 341 9.23 0.07 3.14
C GLU A 341 10.06 -0.32 1.92
N ALA A 342 9.46 -0.27 0.72
CA ALA A 342 10.18 -0.58 -0.51
C ALA A 342 11.42 0.29 -0.70
N VAL A 343 11.29 1.60 -0.48
CA VAL A 343 12.42 2.55 -0.57
C VAL A 343 13.49 2.24 0.45
N ARG A 344 13.13 1.97 1.70
CA ARG A 344 14.09 1.63 2.75
C ARG A 344 14.79 0.29 2.53
N GLN A 345 14.07 -0.73 2.05
CA GLN A 345 14.68 -2.02 1.68
C GLN A 345 15.73 -1.83 0.59
N LEU A 346 15.41 -1.10 -0.47
CA LEU A 346 16.32 -0.83 -1.57
C LEU A 346 17.54 0.00 -1.12
N ARG A 347 17.38 0.90 -0.16
CA ARG A 347 18.47 1.70 0.42
C ARG A 347 19.32 0.98 1.46
N GLY A 348 18.88 -0.17 1.98
CA GLY A 348 19.56 -0.89 3.05
C GLY A 348 19.32 -0.29 4.45
N GLU A 349 18.15 0.32 4.68
CA GLU A 349 17.82 1.09 5.90
C GLU A 349 16.85 0.37 6.86
N THR A 350 16.60 -0.94 6.68
CA THR A 350 15.53 -1.65 7.40
C THR A 350 15.99 -2.47 8.62
N GLY A 351 17.29 -2.47 8.94
CA GLY A 351 17.83 -3.14 10.14
C GLY A 351 17.62 -4.66 10.12
N GLU A 352 17.02 -5.24 11.17
CA GLU A 352 16.87 -6.71 11.32
C GLU A 352 16.02 -7.38 10.23
N ARG A 353 15.20 -6.62 9.51
CA ARG A 353 14.38 -7.13 8.41
C ARG A 353 14.99 -6.89 7.04
N GLN A 354 16.23 -6.39 6.99
CA GLN A 354 16.92 -6.09 5.74
C GLN A 354 17.16 -7.34 4.91
N LEU A 355 16.76 -7.28 3.64
CA LEU A 355 17.09 -8.29 2.63
C LEU A 355 18.53 -8.12 2.14
N GLU A 356 19.11 -9.19 1.66
CA GLU A 356 20.46 -9.17 1.12
C GLU A 356 20.48 -8.51 -0.29
N ASN A 357 20.97 -7.28 -0.38
CA ASN A 357 21.20 -6.52 -1.61
C ASN A 357 20.00 -6.48 -2.60
N PRO A 358 18.76 -6.21 -2.18
CA PRO A 358 17.65 -6.11 -3.10
C PRO A 358 17.87 -4.94 -4.07
N LYS A 359 17.58 -5.15 -5.34
CA LYS A 359 17.74 -4.16 -6.42
C LYS A 359 16.41 -3.66 -6.97
N THR A 360 15.38 -4.48 -6.88
CA THR A 360 14.08 -4.22 -7.49
C THR A 360 12.96 -4.55 -6.52
N CYS A 361 11.90 -3.74 -6.57
CA CYS A 361 10.69 -3.96 -5.80
C CYS A 361 9.45 -3.74 -6.66
N LEU A 362 8.51 -4.68 -6.62
CA LEU A 362 7.16 -4.46 -7.13
C LEU A 362 6.25 -4.05 -5.97
N ILE A 363 5.55 -2.93 -6.14
CA ILE A 363 4.52 -2.46 -5.20
C ILE A 363 3.17 -2.56 -5.88
N ASN A 364 2.16 -3.09 -5.18
CA ASN A 364 0.78 -3.07 -5.65
C ASN A 364 -0.18 -2.61 -4.54
N GLY A 365 -0.81 -1.47 -4.74
CA GLY A 365 -1.85 -0.94 -3.90
C GLY A 365 -3.24 -1.42 -4.32
N THR A 366 -4.14 -1.59 -3.36
CA THR A 366 -5.55 -1.91 -3.58
C THR A 366 -6.43 -0.87 -2.91
N GLY A 367 -7.42 -0.36 -3.64
CA GLY A 367 -8.35 0.65 -3.14
C GLY A 367 -9.81 0.23 -3.24
N GLY A 368 -10.64 0.81 -2.37
CA GLY A 368 -12.05 0.50 -2.26
C GLY A 368 -12.30 -0.99 -1.94
N ALA A 369 -13.36 -1.55 -2.49
CA ALA A 369 -13.66 -2.98 -2.38
C ALA A 369 -13.08 -3.74 -3.58
N LEU A 370 -11.76 -3.90 -3.66
CA LEU A 370 -11.00 -4.44 -4.80
C LEU A 370 -11.21 -3.62 -6.10
N SER A 371 -11.55 -2.33 -5.95
CA SER A 371 -12.08 -1.48 -7.03
C SER A 371 -11.01 -0.89 -7.93
N SER A 372 -9.89 -0.51 -7.34
CA SER A 372 -8.77 0.14 -8.02
C SER A 372 -7.44 -0.45 -7.59
N THR A 373 -6.45 -0.39 -8.46
CA THR A 373 -5.07 -0.79 -8.17
C THR A 373 -4.08 0.20 -8.78
N GLY A 374 -2.99 0.44 -8.06
CA GLY A 374 -1.78 1.04 -8.59
C GLY A 374 -0.64 0.05 -8.51
N THR A 375 0.11 -0.14 -9.59
CA THR A 375 1.31 -0.98 -9.62
C THR A 375 2.53 -0.15 -9.98
N ILE A 376 3.57 -0.26 -9.15
CA ILE A 376 4.82 0.48 -9.30
C ILE A 376 5.99 -0.50 -9.29
N ILE A 377 6.98 -0.23 -10.13
CA ILE A 377 8.27 -0.92 -10.12
C ILE A 377 9.33 0.09 -9.70
N LEU A 378 9.99 -0.19 -8.61
CA LEU A 378 11.13 0.60 -8.10
C LEU A 378 12.43 -0.16 -8.26
N ALA A 379 13.53 0.59 -8.43
CA ALA A 379 14.87 0.03 -8.44
C ALA A 379 15.91 0.98 -7.87
N ILE A 380 17.06 0.39 -7.47
CA ILE A 380 18.27 1.11 -7.08
C ILE A 380 19.46 0.63 -7.92
N ASP A 381 20.48 1.47 -8.07
CA ASP A 381 21.72 1.14 -8.80
C ASP A 381 22.63 0.16 -8.06
#